data_6fd1342f5795de2490ac63338663559e
#
_entry.id   6fd1342f5795de2490ac63338663559e
#
_cell.length_a   1.000
_cell.length_b   1.000
_cell.length_c   1.000
_cell.angle_alpha   90.00
_cell.angle_beta   90.00
_cell.angle_gamma   90.00
#
_symmetry.space_group_name_H-M   'P 1'
#
loop_
_entity.id
_entity.type
_entity.pdbx_description
1 polymer ?
#
loop_
_entity_poly.entity_id
_entity_poly.type
_entity_poly.pdbx_seq_one_letter_code
_entity_poly.pdbx_strand_id
1 'polypeptide(L)'
;RFYRRKQPKLDNSHPAMSVNLDACIQCTRCVRACREVQVNDVIGMAFRGSHAEIVFDLGDPMGDSTCVACGECVQACPTGALMPANNVGLKKVDKKVESVCPYCGVGCLLTYHVKDKKLLRVEGRKGPANKERLCVKGRFGFDYVHHPDRLKKPLIRLKDAPKTTDLLRPED
;
A
#
# COMPACT_ATOMS: atom_id res chain seq x y z
N ARG A 1 -17.69 -36.49 1.17
CA ARG A 1 -18.38 -35.23 0.80
C ARG A 1 -17.45 -34.09 1.15
N PHE A 2 -16.94 -33.34 0.13
CA PHE A 2 -16.21 -32.12 0.38
C PHE A 2 -17.25 -31.02 0.63
N TYR A 3 -17.24 -30.45 1.85
CA TYR A 3 -18.03 -29.27 2.15
C TYR A 3 -17.34 -28.07 1.51
N ARG A 4 -18.05 -27.35 0.64
CA ARG A 4 -17.56 -26.05 0.17
C ARG A 4 -17.48 -25.10 1.36
N ARG A 5 -16.28 -24.59 1.63
CA ARG A 5 -16.09 -23.50 2.58
C ARG A 5 -16.92 -22.31 2.12
N LYS A 6 -17.61 -21.62 3.03
CA LYS A 6 -18.23 -20.34 2.72
C LYS A 6 -17.14 -19.37 2.27
N GLN A 7 -17.27 -18.85 1.06
CA GLN A 7 -16.28 -17.88 0.57
C GLN A 7 -16.36 -16.60 1.39
N PRO A 8 -15.22 -16.11 1.93
CA PRO A 8 -15.17 -14.81 2.59
C PRO A 8 -15.56 -13.72 1.61
N LYS A 9 -16.23 -12.68 2.10
CA LYS A 9 -16.51 -11.49 1.29
C LYS A 9 -15.21 -10.72 1.02
N LEU A 10 -15.13 -10.13 -0.18
CA LEU A 10 -14.09 -9.18 -0.50
C LEU A 10 -14.24 -7.94 0.40
N ASP A 11 -13.15 -7.54 1.06
CA ASP A 11 -13.13 -6.33 1.87
C ASP A 11 -12.29 -5.24 1.17
N ASN A 12 -12.97 -4.20 0.75
CA ASN A 12 -12.40 -3.00 0.13
C ASN A 12 -12.65 -1.74 0.98
N SER A 13 -12.89 -1.91 2.26
CA SER A 13 -13.13 -0.79 3.19
C SER A 13 -11.91 0.11 3.35
N HIS A 14 -10.71 -0.48 3.27
CA HIS A 14 -9.47 0.27 3.48
C HIS A 14 -9.05 1.05 2.22
N PRO A 15 -8.73 2.37 2.32
CA PRO A 15 -8.46 3.22 1.15
C PRO A 15 -7.21 2.80 0.36
N ALA A 16 -6.23 2.17 1.00
CA ALA A 16 -4.96 1.80 0.38
C ALA A 16 -4.81 0.31 0.08
N MET A 17 -5.64 -0.54 0.65
CA MET A 17 -5.50 -2.00 0.55
C MET A 17 -6.83 -2.69 0.27
N SER A 18 -6.76 -3.80 -0.46
CA SER A 18 -7.88 -4.71 -0.74
C SER A 18 -7.59 -6.08 -0.12
N VAL A 19 -8.58 -6.66 0.52
CA VAL A 19 -8.48 -7.95 1.23
C VAL A 19 -9.39 -8.98 0.57
N ASN A 20 -8.81 -10.07 0.10
CA ASN A 20 -9.52 -11.23 -0.43
C ASN A 20 -9.07 -12.50 0.30
N LEU A 21 -9.72 -12.83 1.40
CA LEU A 21 -9.37 -14.00 2.20
C LEU A 21 -9.71 -15.35 1.52
N ASP A 22 -10.43 -15.33 0.41
CA ASP A 22 -10.64 -16.55 -0.39
C ASP A 22 -9.31 -17.04 -1.03
N ALA A 23 -8.41 -16.12 -1.35
CA ALA A 23 -7.06 -16.43 -1.82
C ALA A 23 -6.06 -16.73 -0.70
N CYS A 24 -6.49 -16.70 0.57
CA CYS A 24 -5.60 -16.86 1.72
C CYS A 24 -5.26 -18.34 1.96
N ILE A 25 -3.97 -18.65 2.04
CA ILE A 25 -3.44 -19.98 2.38
C ILE A 25 -3.09 -20.13 3.86
N GLN A 26 -3.47 -19.18 4.69
CA GLN A 26 -3.24 -19.19 6.15
C GLN A 26 -1.76 -19.35 6.56
N CYS A 27 -0.84 -18.85 5.75
CA CYS A 27 0.60 -18.95 6.00
C CYS A 27 1.12 -18.03 7.11
N THR A 28 0.29 -17.18 7.68
CA THR A 28 0.58 -16.24 8.79
C THR A 28 1.66 -15.19 8.52
N ARG A 29 2.19 -15.07 7.30
CA ARG A 29 3.22 -14.07 6.97
C ARG A 29 2.75 -12.64 7.22
N CYS A 30 1.49 -12.32 6.92
CA CYS A 30 0.90 -11.01 7.20
C CYS A 30 0.80 -10.71 8.70
N VAL A 31 0.46 -11.72 9.51
CA VAL A 31 0.42 -11.61 10.98
C VAL A 31 1.80 -11.25 11.51
N ARG A 32 2.82 -11.99 11.10
CA ARG A 32 4.20 -11.75 11.52
C ARG A 32 4.73 -10.40 11.01
N ALA A 33 4.41 -10.03 9.77
CA ALA A 33 4.78 -8.73 9.22
C ALA A 33 4.16 -7.57 10.03
N CYS A 34 2.92 -7.72 10.47
CA CYS A 34 2.24 -6.73 11.29
C CYS A 34 2.79 -6.69 12.72
N ARG A 35 2.90 -7.84 13.36
CA ARG A 35 3.28 -7.98 14.76
C ARG A 35 4.78 -7.82 15.02
N GLU A 36 5.62 -8.55 14.27
CA GLU A 36 7.06 -8.64 14.55
C GLU A 36 7.87 -7.60 13.78
N VAL A 37 7.47 -7.28 12.55
CA VAL A 37 8.24 -6.39 11.67
C VAL A 37 7.87 -4.93 11.89
N GLN A 38 6.58 -4.60 11.92
CA GLN A 38 6.07 -3.23 12.09
C GLN A 38 5.59 -2.92 13.52
N VAL A 39 5.39 -3.96 14.34
CA VAL A 39 4.97 -3.85 15.74
C VAL A 39 3.65 -3.10 15.93
N ASN A 40 2.70 -3.31 14.99
CA ASN A 40 1.34 -2.72 15.07
C ASN A 40 0.30 -3.67 15.67
N ASP A 41 0.49 -4.98 15.50
CA ASP A 41 -0.35 -6.06 16.04
C ASP A 41 -1.85 -5.99 15.71
N VAL A 42 -2.18 -5.49 14.51
CA VAL A 42 -3.56 -5.37 14.02
C VAL A 42 -4.07 -6.70 13.43
N ILE A 43 -3.17 -7.48 12.82
CA ILE A 43 -3.54 -8.71 12.11
C ILE A 43 -3.30 -9.91 13.02
N GLY A 44 -4.35 -10.70 13.23
CA GLY A 44 -4.33 -11.91 14.05
C GLY A 44 -4.91 -13.13 13.34
N MET A 45 -4.84 -14.26 14.03
CA MET A 45 -5.58 -15.48 13.70
C MET A 45 -6.72 -15.64 14.69
N ALA A 46 -7.93 -15.83 14.18
CA ALA A 46 -9.09 -16.19 14.99
C ALA A 46 -9.51 -17.62 14.71
N PHE A 47 -10.24 -18.18 15.66
CA PHE A 47 -10.77 -19.55 15.63
C PHE A 47 -9.69 -20.64 15.49
N ARG A 48 -10.12 -21.89 15.18
CA ARG A 48 -9.23 -23.03 15.04
C ARG A 48 -9.76 -24.04 14.03
N GLY A 49 -8.89 -24.94 13.57
CA GLY A 49 -9.22 -25.99 12.62
C GLY A 49 -9.71 -25.42 11.30
N SER A 50 -10.76 -25.98 10.74
CA SER A 50 -11.34 -25.55 9.46
C SER A 50 -11.96 -24.15 9.47
N HIS A 51 -12.18 -23.59 10.66
CA HIS A 51 -12.72 -22.25 10.85
C HIS A 51 -11.66 -21.19 11.12
N ALA A 52 -10.38 -21.59 11.20
CA ALA A 52 -9.29 -20.64 11.39
C ALA A 52 -9.24 -19.63 10.25
N GLU A 53 -9.15 -18.35 10.60
CA GLU A 53 -9.08 -17.26 9.62
C GLU A 53 -8.23 -16.09 10.10
N ILE A 54 -7.76 -15.30 9.15
CA ILE A 54 -7.09 -14.03 9.41
C ILE A 54 -8.17 -13.00 9.76
N VAL A 55 -7.93 -12.25 10.83
CA VAL A 55 -8.80 -11.16 11.29
C VAL A 55 -7.98 -9.88 11.49
N PHE A 56 -8.67 -8.77 11.45
CA PHE A 56 -8.14 -7.45 11.78
C PHE A 56 -8.77 -7.01 13.09
N ASP A 57 -7.95 -6.61 14.07
CA ASP A 57 -8.36 -6.32 15.45
C ASP A 57 -9.28 -7.44 16.01
N LEU A 58 -10.51 -7.13 16.35
CA LEU A 58 -11.49 -8.09 16.89
C LEU A 58 -12.43 -8.69 15.82
N GLY A 59 -12.08 -8.62 14.55
CA GLY A 59 -12.89 -9.10 13.44
C GLY A 59 -13.54 -7.97 12.64
N ASP A 60 -13.01 -6.77 12.78
CA ASP A 60 -13.47 -5.58 12.04
C ASP A 60 -13.09 -5.64 10.57
N PRO A 61 -13.81 -4.92 9.68
CA PRO A 61 -13.30 -4.62 8.35
C PRO A 61 -11.96 -3.90 8.43
N MET A 62 -11.05 -4.17 7.49
CA MET A 62 -9.70 -3.61 7.54
C MET A 62 -9.69 -2.07 7.59
N GLY A 63 -10.67 -1.40 6.96
CA GLY A 63 -10.79 0.05 6.97
C GLY A 63 -11.21 0.65 8.31
N ASP A 64 -11.88 -0.14 9.15
CA ASP A 64 -12.36 0.28 10.47
C ASP A 64 -11.38 -0.13 11.59
N SER A 65 -10.34 -0.90 11.23
CA SER A 65 -9.32 -1.37 12.17
C SER A 65 -8.31 -0.28 12.53
N THR A 66 -7.49 -0.55 13.53
CA THR A 66 -6.39 0.34 13.97
C THR A 66 -5.18 0.33 13.01
N CYS A 67 -5.37 -0.13 11.76
CA CYS A 67 -4.32 -0.24 10.77
C CYS A 67 -3.69 1.11 10.40
N VAL A 68 -2.36 1.19 10.47
CA VAL A 68 -1.59 2.39 10.11
C VAL A 68 -1.18 2.43 8.63
N ALA A 69 -1.74 1.56 7.81
CA ALA A 69 -1.49 1.51 6.36
C ALA A 69 0.00 1.38 5.95
N CYS A 70 0.81 0.68 6.71
CA CYS A 70 2.24 0.50 6.36
C CYS A 70 2.45 -0.42 5.14
N GLY A 71 1.50 -1.34 4.88
CA GLY A 71 1.52 -2.25 3.74
C GLY A 71 2.55 -3.38 3.80
N GLU A 72 3.18 -3.65 4.95
CA GLU A 72 4.10 -4.79 5.08
C GLU A 72 3.39 -6.13 4.91
N CYS A 73 2.14 -6.22 5.37
CA CYS A 73 1.30 -7.38 5.15
C CYS A 73 1.03 -7.65 3.66
N VAL A 74 0.89 -6.59 2.86
CA VAL A 74 0.75 -6.68 1.40
C VAL A 74 2.03 -7.19 0.76
N GLN A 75 3.20 -6.66 1.17
CA GLN A 75 4.50 -7.11 0.65
C GLN A 75 4.81 -8.55 1.06
N ALA A 76 4.35 -8.98 2.24
CA ALA A 76 4.58 -10.32 2.76
C ALA A 76 3.62 -11.38 2.19
N CYS A 77 2.46 -10.98 1.64
CA CYS A 77 1.44 -11.90 1.17
C CYS A 77 1.85 -12.58 -0.15
N PRO A 78 2.01 -13.92 -0.18
CA PRO A 78 2.46 -14.62 -1.37
C PRO A 78 1.37 -14.90 -2.40
N THR A 79 0.09 -14.81 -2.00
CA THR A 79 -1.05 -15.20 -2.83
C THR A 79 -1.88 -14.03 -3.33
N GLY A 80 -1.56 -12.80 -2.89
CA GLY A 80 -2.37 -11.63 -3.21
C GLY A 80 -3.71 -11.56 -2.46
N ALA A 81 -3.85 -12.32 -1.36
CA ALA A 81 -4.99 -12.14 -0.45
C ALA A 81 -5.04 -10.73 0.13
N LEU A 82 -3.90 -10.08 0.26
CA LEU A 82 -3.74 -8.68 0.61
C LEU A 82 -3.03 -7.97 -0.55
N MET A 83 -3.63 -6.94 -1.11
CA MET A 83 -3.11 -6.23 -2.28
C MET A 83 -3.29 -4.72 -2.13
N PRO A 84 -2.50 -3.90 -2.86
CA PRO A 84 -2.80 -2.47 -2.97
C PRO A 84 -4.17 -2.26 -3.63
N ALA A 85 -5.00 -1.37 -3.09
CA ALA A 85 -6.35 -1.12 -3.58
C ALA A 85 -6.38 -0.65 -5.05
N ASN A 86 -5.38 0.14 -5.46
CA ASN A 86 -5.25 0.68 -6.82
C ASN A 86 -4.64 -0.32 -7.83
N ASN A 87 -4.21 -1.49 -7.38
CA ASN A 87 -3.52 -2.48 -8.21
C ASN A 87 -3.93 -3.91 -7.85
N VAL A 88 -5.22 -4.14 -7.75
CA VAL A 88 -5.77 -5.48 -7.54
C VAL A 88 -5.49 -6.34 -8.78
N GLY A 89 -4.95 -7.53 -8.55
CA GLY A 89 -4.43 -8.43 -9.57
C GLY A 89 -2.95 -8.15 -9.90
N LEU A 90 -2.20 -9.22 -10.12
CA LEU A 90 -0.77 -9.12 -10.45
C LEU A 90 -0.61 -8.67 -11.91
N LYS A 91 -0.40 -7.38 -12.11
CA LYS A 91 -0.05 -6.83 -13.42
C LYS A 91 1.44 -7.01 -13.68
N LYS A 92 1.79 -7.54 -14.86
CA LYS A 92 3.17 -7.59 -15.32
C LYS A 92 3.71 -6.17 -15.39
N VAL A 93 4.89 -5.94 -14.81
CA VAL A 93 5.59 -4.66 -14.83
C VAL A 93 6.57 -4.62 -15.99
N ASP A 94 6.72 -3.44 -16.59
CA ASP A 94 7.68 -3.23 -17.68
C ASP A 94 9.06 -2.93 -17.14
N LYS A 95 9.11 -2.19 -16.01
CA LYS A 95 10.36 -1.71 -15.44
C LYS A 95 10.29 -1.66 -13.92
N LYS A 96 11.40 -2.03 -13.28
CA LYS A 96 11.67 -1.78 -11.87
C LYS A 96 12.72 -0.70 -11.75
N VAL A 97 12.47 0.32 -10.93
CA VAL A 97 13.38 1.44 -10.72
C VAL A 97 13.72 1.53 -9.25
N GLU A 98 14.97 1.33 -8.92
CA GLU A 98 15.49 1.51 -7.56
C GLU A 98 15.67 2.99 -7.26
N SER A 99 15.23 3.41 -6.09
CA SER A 99 15.25 4.81 -5.69
C SER A 99 15.25 4.96 -4.16
N VAL A 100 15.17 6.21 -3.74
CA VAL A 100 15.03 6.63 -2.34
C VAL A 100 13.66 7.28 -2.17
N CYS A 101 13.03 7.08 -1.02
CA CYS A 101 11.76 7.70 -0.68
C CYS A 101 11.90 9.22 -0.66
N PRO A 102 11.00 9.98 -1.34
CA PRO A 102 11.13 11.44 -1.47
C PRO A 102 10.52 12.22 -0.30
N TYR A 103 9.96 11.56 0.73
CA TYR A 103 9.19 12.25 1.75
C TYR A 103 10.02 12.79 2.91
N CYS A 104 10.43 11.96 3.82
CA CYS A 104 11.20 12.40 4.98
C CYS A 104 12.70 12.06 4.82
N GLY A 105 13.54 12.69 5.63
CA GLY A 105 14.99 12.52 5.57
C GLY A 105 15.54 11.17 6.05
N VAL A 106 14.68 10.20 6.40
CA VAL A 106 15.13 8.84 6.78
C VAL A 106 15.87 8.13 5.65
N GLY A 107 15.52 8.45 4.37
CA GLY A 107 16.22 7.88 3.22
C GLY A 107 15.90 6.41 2.96
N CYS A 108 14.66 6.00 3.22
CA CYS A 108 14.21 4.63 2.95
C CYS A 108 14.44 4.23 1.50
N LEU A 109 15.15 3.13 1.28
CA LEU A 109 15.35 2.56 -0.04
C LEU A 109 14.09 1.82 -0.49
N LEU A 110 13.69 2.06 -1.73
CA LEU A 110 12.49 1.49 -2.32
C LEU A 110 12.68 1.14 -3.79
N THR A 111 11.76 0.33 -4.32
CA THR A 111 11.68 -0.04 -5.73
C THR A 111 10.31 0.35 -6.27
N TYR A 112 10.31 1.20 -7.28
CA TYR A 112 9.12 1.53 -8.05
C TYR A 112 8.87 0.48 -9.13
N HIS A 113 7.65 -0.02 -9.19
CA HIS A 113 7.17 -0.91 -10.23
C HIS A 113 6.37 -0.11 -11.25
N VAL A 114 6.85 -0.05 -12.48
CA VAL A 114 6.31 0.81 -13.53
C VAL A 114 5.72 -0.03 -14.65
N LYS A 115 4.57 0.39 -15.16
CA LYS A 115 3.94 -0.13 -16.37
C LYS A 115 3.33 1.04 -17.15
N ASP A 116 3.52 1.05 -18.47
CA ASP A 116 2.97 2.07 -19.36
C ASP A 116 3.27 3.51 -18.86
N LYS A 117 4.51 3.73 -18.37
CA LYS A 117 4.99 4.98 -17.78
C LYS A 117 4.25 5.40 -16.49
N LYS A 118 3.40 4.54 -15.91
CA LYS A 118 2.70 4.79 -14.64
C LYS A 118 3.30 3.97 -13.51
N LEU A 119 3.38 4.56 -12.32
CA LEU A 119 3.72 3.84 -11.10
C LEU A 119 2.53 2.96 -10.68
N LEU A 120 2.76 1.66 -10.53
CA LEU A 120 1.74 0.72 -10.11
C LEU A 120 1.78 0.45 -8.61
N ARG A 121 2.97 0.22 -8.09
CA ARG A 121 3.20 -0.08 -6.68
C ARG A 121 4.63 0.22 -6.28
N VAL A 122 4.86 0.27 -4.99
CA VAL A 122 6.17 0.48 -4.38
C VAL A 122 6.45 -0.65 -3.40
N GLU A 123 7.65 -1.19 -3.46
CA GLU A 123 8.17 -2.18 -2.50
C GLU A 123 9.37 -1.61 -1.75
N GLY A 124 9.47 -1.93 -0.46
CA GLY A 124 10.67 -1.62 0.32
C GLY A 124 11.86 -2.44 -0.17
N ARG A 125 13.01 -1.80 -0.25
CA ARG A 125 14.30 -2.43 -0.59
C ARG A 125 15.20 -2.45 0.63
N LYS A 126 16.10 -3.44 0.70
CA LYS A 126 17.05 -3.55 1.79
C LYS A 126 17.98 -2.35 1.83
N GLY A 127 17.76 -1.49 2.80
CA GLY A 127 18.58 -0.30 3.06
C GLY A 127 18.99 -0.21 4.52
N PRO A 128 20.04 0.53 4.84
CA PRO A 128 20.54 0.65 6.21
C PRO A 128 19.50 1.27 7.16
N ALA A 129 18.71 2.24 6.67
CA ALA A 129 17.72 2.94 7.46
C ALA A 129 16.39 2.17 7.60
N ASN A 130 15.92 1.53 6.54
CA ASN A 130 14.56 0.99 6.52
C ASN A 130 14.46 -0.54 6.54
N LYS A 131 15.54 -1.29 6.25
CA LYS A 131 15.55 -2.77 6.29
C LYS A 131 14.32 -3.39 5.60
N GLU A 132 14.03 -2.94 4.37
CA GLU A 132 12.87 -3.33 3.54
C GLU A 132 11.50 -2.80 4.01
N ARG A 133 11.43 -2.09 5.14
CA ARG A 133 10.17 -1.54 5.67
C ARG A 133 9.85 -0.19 5.05
N LEU A 134 8.56 0.09 4.94
CA LEU A 134 8.06 1.40 4.51
C LEU A 134 6.90 1.83 5.43
N CYS A 135 6.75 3.14 5.58
CA CYS A 135 5.53 3.72 6.15
C CYS A 135 4.47 3.93 5.05
N VAL A 136 3.27 4.35 5.44
CA VAL A 136 2.17 4.64 4.51
C VAL A 136 2.58 5.57 3.37
N LYS A 137 3.33 6.62 3.63
CA LYS A 137 3.78 7.58 2.60
C LYS A 137 4.70 6.93 1.57
N GLY A 138 5.71 6.22 2.01
CA GLY A 138 6.64 5.53 1.11
C GLY A 138 5.98 4.42 0.30
N ARG A 139 5.02 3.72 0.89
CA ARG A 139 4.32 2.60 0.27
C ARG A 139 3.23 3.02 -0.72
N PHE A 140 2.39 3.95 -0.34
CA PHE A 140 1.17 4.30 -1.06
C PHE A 140 1.11 5.74 -1.55
N GLY A 141 1.97 6.63 -1.06
CA GLY A 141 1.90 8.05 -1.36
C GLY A 141 2.53 8.47 -2.69
N PHE A 142 2.61 7.61 -3.69
CA PHE A 142 3.25 7.91 -4.98
C PHE A 142 2.30 8.44 -6.07
N ASP A 143 1.01 8.46 -5.81
CA ASP A 143 -0.05 8.89 -6.74
C ASP A 143 0.06 10.36 -7.14
N TYR A 144 0.64 11.22 -6.28
CA TYR A 144 0.92 12.63 -6.60
C TYR A 144 1.78 12.78 -7.89
N VAL A 145 2.60 11.78 -8.23
CA VAL A 145 3.47 11.83 -9.42
C VAL A 145 2.66 11.98 -10.70
N HIS A 146 1.47 11.41 -10.73
CA HIS A 146 0.56 11.41 -11.88
C HIS A 146 -0.69 12.28 -11.66
N HIS A 147 -0.73 13.06 -10.57
CA HIS A 147 -1.86 13.95 -10.30
C HIS A 147 -2.00 15.00 -11.40
N PRO A 148 -3.22 15.27 -11.92
CA PRO A 148 -3.43 16.24 -12.97
C PRO A 148 -2.97 17.65 -12.58
N ASP A 149 -3.19 18.04 -11.33
CA ASP A 149 -2.84 19.38 -10.82
C ASP A 149 -1.36 19.51 -10.43
N ARG A 150 -0.55 18.50 -10.69
CA ARG A 150 0.88 18.59 -10.40
C ARG A 150 1.55 19.66 -11.26
N LEU A 151 2.24 20.60 -10.61
CA LEU A 151 3.07 21.57 -11.30
C LEU A 151 4.20 20.88 -12.06
N LYS A 152 4.26 21.10 -13.36
CA LYS A 152 5.25 20.49 -14.28
C LYS A 152 6.28 21.50 -14.80
N LYS A 153 6.06 22.78 -14.54
CA LYS A 153 6.94 23.88 -14.94
C LYS A 153 7.24 24.78 -13.74
N PRO A 154 8.40 25.42 -13.69
CA PRO A 154 8.66 26.47 -12.71
C PRO A 154 7.65 27.62 -12.91
N LEU A 155 7.12 28.12 -11.80
CA LEU A 155 6.22 29.26 -11.80
C LEU A 155 6.91 30.43 -11.08
N ILE A 156 6.87 31.62 -11.65
CA ILE A 156 7.37 32.85 -11.07
C ILE A 156 6.17 33.75 -10.81
N ARG A 157 5.98 34.17 -9.54
CA ARG A 157 4.93 35.11 -9.21
C ARG A 157 5.26 36.49 -9.76
N LEU A 158 4.33 37.09 -10.48
CA LEU A 158 4.44 38.47 -10.93
C LEU A 158 4.48 39.42 -9.72
N LYS A 159 5.16 40.54 -9.89
CA LYS A 159 5.17 41.61 -8.90
C LYS A 159 3.71 42.04 -8.67
N ASP A 160 3.36 42.22 -7.41
CA ASP A 160 2.03 42.64 -6.96
C ASP A 160 0.86 41.69 -7.23
N ALA A 161 1.12 40.50 -7.78
CA ALA A 161 0.09 39.45 -7.90
C ALA A 161 -0.30 38.90 -6.51
N PRO A 162 -1.60 38.72 -6.23
CA PRO A 162 -2.07 38.16 -4.97
C PRO A 162 -1.56 36.71 -4.83
N LYS A 163 -1.35 36.27 -3.59
CA LYS A 163 -1.18 34.84 -3.32
C LYS A 163 -2.53 34.16 -3.53
N THR A 164 -2.59 33.29 -4.50
CA THR A 164 -3.77 32.45 -4.73
C THR A 164 -3.42 30.99 -4.55
N THR A 165 -4.38 30.18 -4.11
CA THR A 165 -4.33 28.74 -4.14
C THR A 165 -4.77 28.17 -5.49
N ASP A 166 -5.33 29.00 -6.36
CA ASP A 166 -5.71 28.62 -7.70
C ASP A 166 -4.44 28.46 -8.53
N LEU A 167 -4.23 27.25 -9.04
CA LEU A 167 -3.14 26.97 -9.93
C LEU A 167 -3.43 27.64 -11.27
N LEU A 168 -2.49 28.47 -11.74
CA LEU A 168 -2.54 28.98 -13.10
C LEU A 168 -2.63 27.82 -14.08
N ARG A 169 -3.54 27.92 -15.02
CA ARG A 169 -3.65 26.94 -16.10
C ARG A 169 -2.45 27.06 -17.02
N PRO A 170 -2.08 25.95 -17.72
CA PRO A 170 -0.94 25.99 -18.64
C PRO A 170 -1.03 27.04 -19.75
N GLU A 171 -2.22 27.53 -20.02
CA GLU A 171 -2.52 28.59 -21.00
C GLU A 171 -2.41 30.01 -20.42
N ASP A 172 -2.29 30.17 -19.13
CA ASP A 172 -2.12 31.46 -18.44
C ASP A 172 -0.62 31.77 -18.25
#